data_9a772ce15742cfb376d5c812b4a888a6
#
_entry.id   9a772ce15742cfb376d5c812b4a888a6
#
_cell.length_a   1.000
_cell.length_b   1.000
_cell.length_c   1.000
_cell.angle_alpha   90.00
_cell.angle_beta   90.00
_cell.angle_gamma   90.00
#
_symmetry.space_group_name_H-M   'P 1'
#
loop_
_entity.id
_entity.type
_entity.pdbx_description
1 polymer ?
#
loop_
_entity_poly.entity_id
_entity_poly.type
_entity_poly.pdbx_seq_one_letter_code
_entity_poly.pdbx_strand_id
1 'polypeptide(L)'
;MGRVSKEQAQENRRRIVDTASRLFREQGTDGVSVADLMKAAGLTHGGFYKHFDSKEALVDEATAVAFDSFEEERAATPRVDDEEAATRAFVDTYLSPAHRDDMAGGCPTAGLAVDMARGAAGSAARHTYAEGVRAFARRMATDEEGDDGLARLSTMVGALILARAVRDDPLSDELLAAARAEVER
;
A
#
# COMPACT_ATOMS: atom_id res chain seq x y z
N MET A 1 21.32 26.56 19.06
CA MET A 1 20.43 25.59 18.39
C MET A 1 18.99 26.04 18.59
N GLY A 2 18.31 26.51 17.52
CA GLY A 2 16.93 26.97 17.61
C GLY A 2 16.00 25.82 17.97
N ARG A 3 15.07 26.09 18.87
CA ARG A 3 13.99 25.17 19.25
C ARG A 3 13.09 25.01 18.03
N VAL A 4 13.00 23.79 17.50
CA VAL A 4 12.07 23.47 16.39
C VAL A 4 10.66 23.85 16.85
N SER A 5 9.91 24.61 16.03
CA SER A 5 8.53 24.97 16.35
C SER A 5 7.66 23.72 16.39
N LYS A 6 6.50 23.77 17.07
CA LYS A 6 5.56 22.64 17.10
C LYS A 6 5.10 22.26 15.69
N GLU A 7 4.88 23.25 14.84
CA GLU A 7 4.51 23.07 13.44
C GLU A 7 5.61 22.34 12.63
N GLN A 8 6.86 22.78 12.81
CA GLN A 8 7.99 22.13 12.15
C GLN A 8 8.19 20.68 12.62
N ALA A 9 7.93 20.40 13.91
CA ALA A 9 8.00 19.04 14.43
C ALA A 9 6.89 18.15 13.82
N GLN A 10 5.68 18.67 13.66
CA GLN A 10 4.57 17.96 13.01
C GLN A 10 4.86 17.71 11.53
N GLU A 11 5.38 18.70 10.81
CA GLU A 11 5.74 18.56 9.40
C GLU A 11 6.88 17.54 9.20
N ASN A 12 7.89 17.57 10.06
CA ASN A 12 8.96 16.56 10.02
C ASN A 12 8.40 15.15 10.28
N ARG A 13 7.48 15.01 11.25
CA ARG A 13 6.86 13.74 11.58
C ARG A 13 6.06 13.19 10.39
N ARG A 14 5.21 14.01 9.79
CA ARG A 14 4.45 13.64 8.59
C ARG A 14 5.38 13.18 7.46
N ARG A 15 6.44 13.96 7.17
CA ARG A 15 7.42 13.62 6.14
C ARG A 15 8.12 12.28 6.41
N ILE A 16 8.39 11.94 7.69
CA ILE A 16 8.95 10.63 8.05
C ILE A 16 7.95 9.52 7.73
N VAL A 17 6.67 9.68 8.09
CA VAL A 17 5.63 8.68 7.84
C VAL A 17 5.40 8.48 6.35
N ASP A 18 5.28 9.57 5.57
CA ASP A 18 5.08 9.51 4.12
C ASP A 18 6.27 8.81 3.42
N THR A 19 7.49 9.14 3.84
CA THR A 19 8.71 8.49 3.33
C THR A 19 8.73 7.00 3.69
N ALA A 20 8.39 6.65 4.93
CA ALA A 20 8.33 5.27 5.40
C ALA A 20 7.26 4.46 4.64
N SER A 21 6.07 5.02 4.44
CA SER A 21 4.99 4.41 3.69
C SER A 21 5.42 3.96 2.30
N ARG A 22 6.19 4.79 1.60
CA ARG A 22 6.73 4.48 0.27
C ARG A 22 7.85 3.43 0.31
N LEU A 23 8.86 3.65 1.16
CA LEU A 23 10.02 2.76 1.26
C LEU A 23 9.66 1.36 1.73
N PHE A 24 8.70 1.24 2.67
CA PHE A 24 8.27 -0.07 3.16
C PHE A 24 7.53 -0.87 2.09
N ARG A 25 6.73 -0.22 1.23
CA ARG A 25 6.10 -0.90 0.08
C ARG A 25 7.11 -1.33 -0.97
N GLU A 26 8.17 -0.54 -1.17
CA GLU A 26 9.18 -0.81 -2.19
C GLU A 26 10.22 -1.85 -1.74
N GLN A 27 10.69 -1.77 -0.49
CA GLN A 27 11.86 -2.52 -0.01
C GLN A 27 11.57 -3.47 1.16
N GLY A 28 10.31 -3.48 1.65
CA GLY A 28 9.92 -4.18 2.86
C GLY A 28 10.35 -3.44 4.13
N THR A 29 9.68 -3.76 5.24
CA THR A 29 9.95 -3.10 6.52
C THR A 29 11.35 -3.43 7.06
N ASP A 30 11.82 -4.65 6.88
CA ASP A 30 13.15 -5.10 7.35
C ASP A 30 14.28 -4.59 6.46
N GLY A 31 13.99 -4.32 5.17
CA GLY A 31 14.95 -3.81 4.20
C GLY A 31 15.35 -2.33 4.43
N VAL A 32 14.57 -1.59 5.23
CA VAL A 32 14.79 -0.15 5.46
C VAL A 32 15.28 0.09 6.89
N SER A 33 16.51 0.59 7.04
CA SER A 33 17.00 1.02 8.36
C SER A 33 16.45 2.39 8.76
N VAL A 34 16.41 2.67 10.08
CA VAL A 34 16.03 4.01 10.58
C VAL A 34 16.97 5.09 10.03
N ALA A 35 18.24 4.77 9.83
CA ALA A 35 19.22 5.71 9.29
C ALA A 35 18.91 6.08 7.84
N ASP A 36 18.63 5.08 6.99
CA ASP A 36 18.28 5.27 5.57
C ASP A 36 16.96 6.02 5.42
N LEU A 37 15.96 5.66 6.21
CA LEU A 37 14.68 6.33 6.26
C LEU A 37 14.83 7.83 6.60
N MET A 38 15.54 8.15 7.68
CA MET A 38 15.74 9.53 8.10
C MET A 38 16.53 10.34 7.08
N LYS A 39 17.54 9.72 6.45
CA LYS A 39 18.29 10.30 5.34
C LYS A 39 17.36 10.58 4.14
N ALA A 40 16.51 9.62 3.74
CA ALA A 40 15.53 9.79 2.68
C ALA A 40 14.50 10.89 2.98
N ALA A 41 14.08 11.01 4.25
CA ALA A 41 13.23 12.11 4.73
C ALA A 41 13.97 13.46 4.85
N GLY A 42 15.27 13.55 4.54
CA GLY A 42 16.08 14.77 4.65
C GLY A 42 16.29 15.22 6.09
N LEU A 43 16.33 14.29 7.04
CA LEU A 43 16.47 14.52 8.47
C LEU A 43 17.68 13.77 9.05
N THR A 44 18.11 14.15 10.26
CA THR A 44 19.21 13.47 10.94
C THR A 44 18.73 12.23 11.67
N HIS A 45 19.54 11.15 11.69
CA HIS A 45 19.21 9.91 12.40
C HIS A 45 18.77 10.12 13.86
N GLY A 46 19.49 10.96 14.61
CA GLY A 46 19.15 11.25 16.02
C GLY A 46 17.82 11.98 16.24
N GLY A 47 17.17 12.44 15.15
CA GLY A 47 15.83 13.04 15.20
C GLY A 47 14.70 12.02 15.33
N PHE A 48 14.92 10.76 14.96
CA PHE A 48 13.89 9.72 14.91
C PHE A 48 13.15 9.55 16.24
N TYR A 49 13.89 9.31 17.31
CA TYR A 49 13.35 9.06 18.66
C TYR A 49 12.68 10.27 19.33
N LYS A 50 12.69 11.44 18.66
CA LYS A 50 11.87 12.59 19.05
C LYS A 50 10.43 12.51 18.52
N HIS A 51 10.21 11.66 17.52
CA HIS A 51 8.96 11.53 16.80
C HIS A 51 8.29 10.15 17.01
N PHE A 52 9.07 9.09 17.19
CA PHE A 52 8.58 7.71 17.31
C PHE A 52 9.33 6.97 18.42
N ASP A 53 8.59 6.21 19.22
CA ASP A 53 9.14 5.40 20.31
C ASP A 53 9.90 4.18 19.78
N SER A 54 9.48 3.67 18.60
CA SER A 54 10.11 2.52 17.96
C SER A 54 9.87 2.52 16.44
N LYS A 55 10.59 1.65 15.72
CA LYS A 55 10.34 1.42 14.29
C LYS A 55 8.97 0.77 14.06
N GLU A 56 8.53 -0.10 14.96
CA GLU A 56 7.23 -0.77 14.92
C GLU A 56 6.08 0.24 14.99
N ALA A 57 6.19 1.27 15.85
CA ALA A 57 5.21 2.36 15.91
C ALA A 57 5.14 3.13 14.59
N LEU A 58 6.29 3.35 13.94
CA LEU A 58 6.32 3.96 12.61
C LEU A 58 5.72 3.04 11.55
N VAL A 59 5.97 1.73 11.61
CA VAL A 59 5.40 0.76 10.65
C VAL A 59 3.87 0.78 10.71
N ASP A 60 3.28 0.88 11.90
CA ASP A 60 1.82 0.99 12.05
C ASP A 60 1.28 2.26 11.36
N GLU A 61 1.83 3.41 11.67
CA GLU A 61 1.39 4.68 11.07
C GLU A 61 1.64 4.75 9.56
N ALA A 62 2.79 4.25 9.10
CA ALA A 62 3.11 4.18 7.69
C ALA A 62 2.17 3.23 6.93
N THR A 63 1.71 2.16 7.58
CA THR A 63 0.71 1.24 7.03
C THR A 63 -0.63 1.95 6.86
N ALA A 64 -1.10 2.71 7.86
CA ALA A 64 -2.33 3.48 7.76
C ALA A 64 -2.25 4.50 6.60
N VAL A 65 -1.18 5.31 6.56
CA VAL A 65 -0.97 6.29 5.50
C VAL A 65 -0.87 5.64 4.12
N ALA A 66 -0.31 4.42 4.01
CA ALA A 66 -0.26 3.70 2.74
C ALA A 66 -1.66 3.39 2.21
N PHE A 67 -2.57 2.96 3.07
CA PHE A 67 -3.97 2.70 2.68
C PHE A 67 -4.72 4.00 2.38
N ASP A 68 -4.57 5.04 3.21
CA ASP A 68 -5.23 6.33 3.01
C ASP A 68 -4.82 6.95 1.66
N SER A 69 -3.51 7.00 1.37
CA SER A 69 -2.99 7.55 0.11
C SER A 69 -3.48 6.76 -1.11
N PHE A 70 -3.50 5.43 -1.02
CA PHE A 70 -4.00 4.57 -2.09
C PHE A 70 -5.49 4.82 -2.38
N GLU A 71 -6.28 5.09 -1.34
CA GLU A 71 -7.68 5.44 -1.46
C GLU A 71 -7.89 6.85 -2.02
N GLU A 72 -7.08 7.82 -1.61
CA GLU A 72 -7.13 9.18 -2.11
C GLU A 72 -6.81 9.24 -3.61
N GLU A 73 -5.75 8.56 -4.05
CA GLU A 73 -5.37 8.46 -5.47
C GLU A 73 -6.49 7.83 -6.30
N ARG A 74 -7.10 6.76 -5.79
CA ARG A 74 -8.25 6.13 -6.43
C ARG A 74 -9.46 7.08 -6.51
N ALA A 75 -9.76 7.81 -5.44
CA ALA A 75 -10.87 8.75 -5.38
C ALA A 75 -10.65 9.98 -6.29
N ALA A 76 -9.40 10.33 -6.57
CA ALA A 76 -9.03 11.41 -7.48
C ALA A 76 -9.21 11.04 -8.97
N THR A 77 -9.36 9.74 -9.28
CA THR A 77 -9.69 9.30 -10.65
C THR A 77 -11.08 9.83 -11.03
N PRO A 78 -11.26 10.41 -12.24
CA PRO A 78 -12.52 10.95 -12.66
C PRO A 78 -13.67 9.95 -12.45
N ARG A 79 -14.72 10.39 -11.76
CA ARG A 79 -15.93 9.56 -11.58
C ARG A 79 -16.56 9.31 -12.93
N VAL A 80 -16.77 8.04 -13.23
CA VAL A 80 -17.67 7.61 -14.29
C VAL A 80 -19.04 7.47 -13.62
N ASP A 81 -20.11 7.99 -14.25
CA ASP A 81 -21.46 7.95 -13.68
C ASP A 81 -22.03 6.52 -13.57
N ASP A 82 -21.37 5.55 -14.18
CA ASP A 82 -21.67 4.13 -14.15
C ASP A 82 -20.70 3.40 -13.21
N GLU A 83 -21.22 2.83 -12.12
CA GLU A 83 -20.44 2.14 -11.09
C GLU A 83 -19.72 0.90 -11.64
N GLU A 84 -20.34 0.18 -12.58
CA GLU A 84 -19.73 -0.98 -13.25
C GLU A 84 -18.55 -0.52 -14.13
N ALA A 85 -18.72 0.57 -14.89
CA ALA A 85 -17.65 1.15 -15.68
C ALA A 85 -16.51 1.70 -14.81
N ALA A 86 -16.82 2.28 -13.64
CA ALA A 86 -15.82 2.74 -12.69
C ALA A 86 -15.00 1.58 -12.09
N THR A 87 -15.69 0.48 -11.75
CA THR A 87 -15.02 -0.74 -11.24
C THR A 87 -14.12 -1.35 -12.31
N ARG A 88 -14.58 -1.42 -13.56
CA ARG A 88 -13.81 -1.92 -14.69
C ARG A 88 -12.55 -1.09 -14.95
N ALA A 89 -12.69 0.25 -14.97
CA ALA A 89 -11.57 1.16 -15.12
C ALA A 89 -10.54 1.03 -13.98
N PHE A 90 -11.01 0.79 -12.76
CA PHE A 90 -10.13 0.52 -11.62
C PHE A 90 -9.38 -0.81 -11.80
N VAL A 91 -10.05 -1.89 -12.17
CA VAL A 91 -9.43 -3.20 -12.44
C VAL A 91 -8.38 -3.08 -13.54
N ASP A 92 -8.67 -2.37 -14.63
CA ASP A 92 -7.73 -2.11 -15.72
C ASP A 92 -6.48 -1.37 -15.26
N THR A 93 -6.65 -0.34 -14.44
CA THR A 93 -5.54 0.43 -13.86
C THR A 93 -4.75 -0.42 -12.88
N TYR A 94 -5.42 -1.17 -12.01
CA TYR A 94 -4.81 -1.99 -10.98
C TYR A 94 -3.99 -3.15 -11.58
N LEU A 95 -4.52 -3.84 -12.59
CA LEU A 95 -3.87 -4.95 -13.29
C LEU A 95 -3.10 -4.46 -14.52
N SER A 96 -2.40 -3.33 -14.42
CA SER A 96 -1.58 -2.76 -15.50
C SER A 96 -0.08 -2.92 -15.23
N PRO A 97 0.75 -2.93 -16.29
CA PRO A 97 2.21 -2.87 -16.13
C PRO A 97 2.67 -1.63 -15.34
N ALA A 98 2.01 -0.48 -15.52
CA ALA A 98 2.35 0.74 -14.80
C ALA A 98 2.20 0.58 -13.29
N HIS A 99 1.09 -0.01 -12.81
CA HIS A 99 0.89 -0.28 -11.38
C HIS A 99 1.77 -1.42 -10.87
N ARG A 100 2.06 -2.44 -11.71
CA ARG A 100 3.05 -3.47 -11.36
C ARG A 100 4.41 -2.84 -11.04
N ASP A 101 4.86 -1.91 -11.85
CA ASP A 101 6.20 -1.31 -11.75
C ASP A 101 6.29 -0.21 -10.68
N ASP A 102 5.17 0.40 -10.30
CA ASP A 102 5.10 1.35 -9.19
C ASP A 102 4.92 0.61 -7.84
N MET A 103 6.02 0.14 -7.27
CA MET A 103 5.98 -0.50 -5.95
C MET A 103 5.77 0.50 -4.83
N ALA A 104 6.40 1.67 -4.92
CA ALA A 104 6.39 2.69 -3.87
C ALA A 104 5.04 3.39 -3.72
N GLY A 105 4.35 3.72 -4.82
CA GLY A 105 3.03 4.32 -4.83
C GLY A 105 1.89 3.30 -4.87
N GLY A 106 2.16 2.06 -5.31
CA GLY A 106 1.14 1.05 -5.56
C GLY A 106 0.44 0.49 -4.32
N CYS A 107 -0.36 -0.55 -4.55
CA CYS A 107 -1.25 -1.16 -3.56
C CYS A 107 -0.53 -1.61 -2.26
N PRO A 108 -0.93 -1.10 -1.09
CA PRO A 108 -0.35 -1.50 0.19
C PRO A 108 -0.67 -2.94 0.56
N THR A 109 -1.81 -3.48 0.12
CA THR A 109 -2.17 -4.89 0.34
C THR A 109 -1.13 -5.82 -0.30
N ALA A 110 -0.68 -5.51 -1.52
CA ALA A 110 0.35 -6.29 -2.20
C ALA A 110 1.76 -6.00 -1.64
N GLY A 111 2.08 -4.72 -1.39
CA GLY A 111 3.42 -4.30 -0.99
C GLY A 111 3.83 -4.73 0.42
N LEU A 112 2.87 -4.80 1.36
CA LEU A 112 3.15 -5.08 2.77
C LEU A 112 2.76 -6.50 3.22
N ALA A 113 2.16 -7.33 2.35
CA ALA A 113 1.62 -8.64 2.72
C ALA A 113 2.65 -9.53 3.42
N VAL A 114 3.85 -9.63 2.87
CA VAL A 114 4.91 -10.50 3.39
C VAL A 114 5.45 -10.00 4.72
N ASP A 115 5.61 -8.68 4.86
CA ASP A 115 6.04 -8.05 6.11
C ASP A 115 5.04 -8.31 7.23
N MET A 116 3.74 -8.13 6.94
CA MET A 116 2.69 -8.43 7.91
C MET A 116 2.63 -9.90 8.28
N ALA A 117 2.84 -10.82 7.32
CA ALA A 117 2.88 -12.25 7.59
C ALA A 117 4.05 -12.66 8.48
N ARG A 118 5.22 -12.01 8.33
CA ARG A 118 6.43 -12.26 9.12
C ARG A 118 6.47 -11.50 10.44
N GLY A 119 5.74 -10.38 10.55
CA GLY A 119 5.69 -9.55 11.73
C GLY A 119 5.09 -10.24 12.95
N ALA A 120 5.28 -9.65 14.14
CA ALA A 120 4.77 -10.17 15.38
C ALA A 120 3.24 -10.35 15.37
N ALA A 121 2.76 -11.47 15.87
CA ALA A 121 1.33 -11.72 16.00
C ALA A 121 0.69 -10.68 16.92
N GLY A 122 -0.46 -10.11 16.50
CA GLY A 122 -1.19 -9.11 17.27
C GLY A 122 -0.56 -7.73 17.29
N SER A 123 0.45 -7.44 16.44
CA SER A 123 0.98 -6.08 16.30
C SER A 123 -0.07 -5.10 15.78
N ALA A 124 0.06 -3.81 16.16
CA ALA A 124 -0.83 -2.76 15.68
C ALA A 124 -0.84 -2.69 14.16
N ALA A 125 0.32 -2.73 13.51
CA ALA A 125 0.43 -2.71 12.05
C ALA A 125 -0.33 -3.85 11.35
N ARG A 126 -0.34 -5.08 11.93
CA ARG A 126 -1.15 -6.19 11.39
C ARG A 126 -2.65 -5.92 11.52
N HIS A 127 -3.08 -5.28 12.59
CA HIS A 127 -4.47 -4.88 12.76
C HIS A 127 -4.86 -3.82 11.72
N THR A 128 -4.08 -2.76 11.61
CA THR A 128 -4.24 -1.68 10.62
C THR A 128 -4.27 -2.25 9.20
N TYR A 129 -3.35 -3.15 8.87
CA TYR A 129 -3.32 -3.84 7.58
C TYR A 129 -4.60 -4.65 7.33
N ALA A 130 -5.06 -5.42 8.32
CA ALA A 130 -6.28 -6.22 8.18
C ALA A 130 -7.52 -5.35 7.95
N GLU A 131 -7.61 -4.18 8.60
CA GLU A 131 -8.69 -3.22 8.35
C GLU A 131 -8.64 -2.66 6.92
N GLY A 132 -7.45 -2.30 6.43
CA GLY A 132 -7.26 -1.85 5.05
C GLY A 132 -7.65 -2.93 4.03
N VAL A 133 -7.26 -4.18 4.26
CA VAL A 133 -7.66 -5.32 3.41
C VAL A 133 -9.18 -5.49 3.38
N ARG A 134 -9.85 -5.42 4.55
CA ARG A 134 -11.33 -5.50 4.62
C ARG A 134 -11.99 -4.34 3.89
N ALA A 135 -11.46 -3.13 4.02
CA ALA A 135 -11.99 -1.97 3.32
C ALA A 135 -11.87 -2.13 1.80
N PHE A 136 -10.74 -2.64 1.33
CA PHE A 136 -10.55 -2.90 -0.10
C PHE A 136 -11.46 -4.02 -0.60
N ALA A 137 -11.61 -5.14 0.12
CA ALA A 137 -12.50 -6.22 -0.25
C ALA A 137 -13.94 -5.75 -0.42
N ARG A 138 -14.49 -5.01 0.56
CA ARG A 138 -15.84 -4.45 0.47
C ARG A 138 -16.11 -3.61 -0.78
N ARG A 139 -15.09 -2.97 -1.33
CA ARG A 139 -15.20 -2.19 -2.58
C ARG A 139 -15.18 -3.03 -3.84
N MET A 140 -14.64 -4.25 -3.72
CA MET A 140 -14.61 -5.21 -4.82
C MET A 140 -15.85 -6.12 -4.80
N ALA A 141 -16.69 -6.00 -3.79
CA ALA A 141 -17.98 -6.69 -3.72
C ALA A 141 -18.94 -6.18 -4.79
N THR A 142 -19.80 -7.05 -5.27
CA THR A 142 -20.94 -6.73 -6.16
C THR A 142 -22.26 -6.75 -5.40
N ASP A 143 -23.34 -6.43 -6.09
CA ASP A 143 -24.70 -6.54 -5.55
C ASP A 143 -25.19 -8.00 -5.43
N GLU A 144 -24.38 -8.99 -5.81
CA GLU A 144 -24.73 -10.40 -5.65
C GLU A 144 -24.82 -10.79 -4.18
N GLU A 145 -25.90 -11.51 -3.81
CA GLU A 145 -26.12 -11.93 -2.43
C GLU A 145 -24.96 -12.80 -1.92
N GLY A 146 -24.29 -12.33 -0.87
CA GLY A 146 -23.17 -13.03 -0.23
C GLY A 146 -21.78 -12.72 -0.82
N ASP A 147 -21.69 -11.86 -1.84
CA ASP A 147 -20.38 -11.41 -2.32
C ASP A 147 -19.77 -10.38 -1.35
N ASP A 148 -18.61 -10.70 -0.77
CA ASP A 148 -17.86 -9.85 0.13
C ASP A 148 -16.59 -9.23 -0.54
N GLY A 149 -16.40 -9.47 -1.82
CA GLY A 149 -15.29 -8.99 -2.64
C GLY A 149 -13.94 -9.68 -2.36
N LEU A 150 -13.88 -10.64 -1.44
CA LEU A 150 -12.60 -11.29 -1.05
C LEU A 150 -12.00 -12.11 -2.19
N ALA A 151 -12.81 -12.77 -3.01
CA ALA A 151 -12.32 -13.55 -4.14
C ALA A 151 -11.67 -12.66 -5.20
N ARG A 152 -12.35 -11.56 -5.58
CA ARG A 152 -11.79 -10.56 -6.52
C ARG A 152 -10.53 -9.93 -5.99
N LEU A 153 -10.54 -9.45 -4.76
CA LEU A 153 -9.35 -8.89 -4.12
C LEU A 153 -8.18 -9.87 -4.14
N SER A 154 -8.42 -11.12 -3.75
CA SER A 154 -7.38 -12.16 -3.70
C SER A 154 -6.78 -12.45 -5.09
N THR A 155 -7.63 -12.49 -6.12
CA THR A 155 -7.21 -12.67 -7.52
C THR A 155 -6.32 -11.50 -7.97
N MET A 156 -6.76 -10.26 -7.76
CA MET A 156 -6.05 -9.07 -8.17
C MET A 156 -4.70 -8.92 -7.45
N VAL A 157 -4.70 -9.07 -6.13
CA VAL A 157 -3.48 -8.94 -5.30
C VAL A 157 -2.50 -10.07 -5.62
N GLY A 158 -2.99 -11.30 -5.74
CA GLY A 158 -2.17 -12.47 -6.10
C GLY A 158 -1.50 -12.29 -7.46
N ALA A 159 -2.25 -11.87 -8.47
CA ALA A 159 -1.72 -11.61 -9.81
C ALA A 159 -0.66 -10.50 -9.80
N LEU A 160 -0.90 -9.39 -9.07
CA LEU A 160 0.05 -8.30 -8.96
C LEU A 160 1.36 -8.73 -8.30
N ILE A 161 1.29 -9.51 -7.20
CA ILE A 161 2.48 -10.02 -6.50
C ILE A 161 3.28 -10.96 -7.42
N LEU A 162 2.60 -11.89 -8.09
CA LEU A 162 3.26 -12.83 -9.01
C LEU A 162 3.87 -12.12 -10.21
N ALA A 163 3.14 -11.16 -10.81
CA ALA A 163 3.64 -10.38 -11.93
C ALA A 163 4.88 -9.55 -11.56
N ARG A 164 4.93 -8.99 -10.34
CA ARG A 164 6.12 -8.30 -9.82
C ARG A 164 7.32 -9.24 -9.67
N ALA A 165 7.08 -10.47 -9.21
CA ALA A 165 8.14 -11.45 -8.99
C ALA A 165 8.79 -11.93 -10.30
N VAL A 166 8.05 -11.91 -11.41
CA VAL A 166 8.52 -12.35 -12.74
C VAL A 166 8.49 -11.21 -13.77
N ARG A 167 8.69 -9.96 -13.33
CA ARG A 167 8.49 -8.76 -14.16
C ARG A 167 9.30 -8.71 -15.45
N ASP A 168 10.42 -9.44 -15.50
CA ASP A 168 11.33 -9.48 -16.65
C ASP A 168 10.99 -10.62 -17.62
N ASP A 169 9.91 -11.38 -17.34
CA ASP A 169 9.41 -12.50 -18.15
C ASP A 169 8.04 -12.15 -18.77
N PRO A 170 7.74 -12.56 -20.01
CA PRO A 170 6.41 -12.39 -20.61
C PRO A 170 5.25 -12.90 -19.75
N LEU A 171 5.48 -13.90 -18.91
CA LEU A 171 4.52 -14.43 -17.95
C LEU A 171 3.95 -13.34 -17.04
N SER A 172 4.70 -12.27 -16.77
CA SER A 172 4.23 -11.15 -15.98
C SER A 172 2.97 -10.51 -16.56
N ASP A 173 2.97 -10.22 -17.86
CA ASP A 173 1.83 -9.60 -18.53
C ASP A 173 0.69 -10.62 -18.71
N GLU A 174 1.00 -11.89 -18.91
CA GLU A 174 0.01 -12.98 -19.00
C GLU A 174 -0.76 -13.12 -17.66
N LEU A 175 -0.08 -13.04 -16.51
CA LEU A 175 -0.70 -13.09 -15.18
C LEU A 175 -1.69 -11.93 -14.97
N LEU A 176 -1.30 -10.70 -15.33
CA LEU A 176 -2.17 -9.53 -15.23
C LEU A 176 -3.40 -9.68 -16.14
N ALA A 177 -3.21 -10.12 -17.38
CA ALA A 177 -4.30 -10.30 -18.34
C ALA A 177 -5.28 -11.41 -17.90
N ALA A 178 -4.76 -12.55 -17.42
CA ALA A 178 -5.58 -13.65 -16.92
C ALA A 178 -6.45 -13.25 -15.72
N ALA A 179 -5.86 -12.52 -14.76
CA ALA A 179 -6.57 -12.05 -13.58
C ALA A 179 -7.65 -11.03 -13.95
N ARG A 180 -7.38 -10.13 -14.90
CA ARG A 180 -8.36 -9.18 -15.41
C ARG A 180 -9.57 -9.90 -16.00
N ALA A 181 -9.36 -10.85 -16.91
CA ALA A 181 -10.42 -11.62 -17.53
C ALA A 181 -11.23 -12.44 -16.51
N GLU A 182 -10.63 -12.86 -15.38
CA GLU A 182 -11.33 -13.56 -14.31
C GLU A 182 -12.20 -12.64 -13.47
N VAL A 183 -11.72 -11.45 -13.14
CA VAL A 183 -12.42 -10.47 -12.28
C VAL A 183 -13.60 -9.80 -13.00
N GLU A 184 -13.57 -9.73 -14.32
CA GLU A 184 -14.61 -9.15 -15.17
C GLU A 184 -15.74 -10.15 -15.54
N ARG A 185 -15.64 -11.41 -15.11
CA ARG A 185 -16.68 -12.44 -15.34
C ARG A 185 -17.79 -12.33 -14.32
#